data_ef2d44c18a33c91e2f469a59113311e8
#
_entry.id   ef2d44c18a33c91e2f469a59113311e8
#
_cell.length_a   1.000
_cell.length_b   1.000
_cell.length_c   1.000
_cell.angle_alpha   90.00
_cell.angle_beta   90.00
_cell.angle_gamma   90.00
#
_symmetry.space_group_name_H-M   'P 1'
#
loop_
_entity.id
_entity.type
_entity.pdbx_description
1 polymer ?
#
loop_
_entity_poly.entity_id
_entity_poly.type
_entity_poly.pdbx_seq_one_letter_code
_entity_poly.pdbx_strand_id
1 'polypeptide(L)'
;EEGVPAPALDAQTVKYLLFCSDNLLFGVSADYVVEIITNHAITKLPLVPNYIRGIINLRGQIIPIVDIRLLLGQPSDNCIIILNIEDTLVGILVDTVQKMIDVDTALILPSPSQDTRNLVSGMCSLSEEQTMLVFDCPQILNQP
;
A
#
# COMPACT_ATOMS: atom_id res chain seq x y z
N GLU A 1 16.21 9.44 10.62
CA GLU A 1 16.07 8.30 9.74
C GLU A 1 17.27 8.21 8.84
N GLU A 2 18.09 7.22 9.07
CA GLU A 2 19.24 7.02 8.20
C GLU A 2 18.76 6.62 6.81
N GLY A 3 19.35 7.22 5.81
CA GLY A 3 19.05 6.90 4.44
C GLY A 3 17.89 7.68 3.84
N VAL A 4 17.13 8.41 4.66
CA VAL A 4 16.02 9.20 4.16
C VAL A 4 16.49 10.65 4.02
N PRO A 5 16.41 11.24 2.81
CA PRO A 5 16.83 12.63 2.63
C PRO A 5 16.00 13.57 3.51
N ALA A 6 16.64 14.56 4.09
CA ALA A 6 15.93 15.58 4.84
C ALA A 6 15.18 16.50 3.86
N PRO A 7 13.91 16.83 4.12
CA PRO A 7 13.19 17.74 3.25
C PRO A 7 13.77 19.13 3.29
N ALA A 8 13.63 19.88 2.21
CA ALA A 8 13.98 21.28 2.20
C ALA A 8 13.06 22.05 3.14
N LEU A 9 13.51 23.26 3.58
CA LEU A 9 12.77 24.02 4.57
C LEU A 9 11.35 24.35 4.13
N ASP A 10 11.15 24.66 2.86
CA ASP A 10 9.84 24.99 2.31
C ASP A 10 9.28 23.85 1.46
N ALA A 11 9.80 22.63 1.60
CA ALA A 11 9.32 21.48 0.84
C ALA A 11 7.95 21.06 1.33
N GLN A 12 7.17 20.53 0.40
CA GLN A 12 5.91 19.89 0.75
C GLN A 12 6.19 18.44 1.07
N THR A 13 5.92 18.06 2.30
CA THR A 13 6.15 16.69 2.73
C THR A 13 4.84 15.99 2.98
N VAL A 14 4.84 14.70 2.72
CA VAL A 14 3.72 13.81 2.98
C VAL A 14 4.26 12.63 3.77
N LYS A 15 3.50 12.19 4.77
CA LYS A 15 3.87 11.00 5.51
C LYS A 15 3.48 9.76 4.70
N TYR A 16 4.39 8.83 4.64
CA TYR A 16 4.17 7.54 3.98
C TYR A 16 4.40 6.43 4.96
N LEU A 17 3.48 5.46 4.95
CA LEU A 17 3.65 4.22 5.70
C LEU A 17 4.38 3.23 4.82
N LEU A 18 5.54 2.76 5.28
CA LEU A 18 6.34 1.79 4.53
C LEU A 18 5.85 0.39 4.82
N PHE A 19 5.73 -0.40 3.77
CA PHE A 19 5.40 -1.82 3.92
C PHE A 19 6.10 -2.60 2.83
N CYS A 20 6.27 -3.90 3.07
CA CYS A 20 6.90 -4.80 2.13
C CYS A 20 5.89 -5.80 1.62
N SER A 21 5.99 -6.10 0.34
CA SER A 21 5.23 -7.16 -0.28
C SER A 21 6.06 -7.73 -1.42
N ASP A 22 6.25 -9.05 -1.42
CA ASP A 22 7.03 -9.74 -2.45
C ASP A 22 8.45 -9.16 -2.58
N ASN A 23 9.09 -8.89 -1.44
CA ASN A 23 10.44 -8.33 -1.36
C ASN A 23 10.58 -6.95 -1.99
N LEU A 24 9.47 -6.26 -2.22
CA LEU A 24 9.47 -4.89 -2.69
C LEU A 24 9.07 -3.97 -1.55
N LEU A 25 9.68 -2.79 -1.52
CA LEU A 25 9.36 -1.79 -0.51
C LEU A 25 8.39 -0.78 -1.11
N PHE A 26 7.23 -0.68 -0.50
CA PHE A 26 6.18 0.25 -0.92
C PHE A 26 5.98 1.33 0.12
N GLY A 27 5.45 2.47 -0.33
CA GLY A 27 4.96 3.48 0.58
C GLY A 27 3.54 3.86 0.20
N VAL A 28 2.66 3.90 1.17
CA VAL A 28 1.30 4.37 0.98
C VAL A 28 1.11 5.65 1.77
N SER A 29 0.49 6.66 1.15
CA SER A 29 0.26 7.92 1.84
C SER A 29 -0.56 7.68 3.11
N ALA A 30 -0.10 8.25 4.21
CA ALA A 30 -0.77 8.10 5.50
C ALA A 30 -2.18 8.70 5.46
N ASP A 31 -2.46 9.59 4.52
CA ASP A 31 -3.80 10.17 4.39
C ASP A 31 -4.86 9.11 4.09
N TYR A 32 -4.47 7.99 3.51
CA TYR A 32 -5.40 6.90 3.22
C TYR A 32 -5.51 5.89 4.35
N VAL A 33 -4.52 5.83 5.25
CA VAL A 33 -4.42 4.74 6.22
C VAL A 33 -5.39 4.96 7.37
N VAL A 34 -6.26 3.99 7.60
CA VAL A 34 -7.18 4.03 8.72
C VAL A 34 -6.61 3.26 9.90
N GLU A 35 -6.11 2.06 9.63
CA GLU A 35 -5.65 1.22 10.72
C GLU A 35 -4.88 0.04 10.13
N ILE A 36 -4.06 -0.60 10.95
CA ILE A 36 -3.29 -1.79 10.58
C ILE A 36 -3.72 -2.90 11.52
N ILE A 37 -4.10 -4.05 10.95
CA ILE A 37 -4.52 -5.20 11.76
C ILE A 37 -3.74 -6.43 11.34
N THR A 38 -3.56 -7.33 12.29
CA THR A 38 -2.85 -8.58 12.04
C THR A 38 -3.70 -9.74 12.55
N ASN A 39 -3.50 -10.90 11.95
CA ASN A 39 -4.13 -12.16 12.41
C ASN A 39 -5.64 -12.11 12.45
N HIS A 40 -6.25 -11.35 11.55
CA HIS A 40 -7.71 -11.27 11.47
C HIS A 40 -8.21 -12.31 10.49
N ALA A 41 -9.27 -13.01 10.88
CA ALA A 41 -9.86 -14.02 10.00
C ALA A 41 -10.54 -13.35 8.81
N ILE A 42 -10.31 -13.92 7.63
CA ILE A 42 -10.88 -13.41 6.38
C ILE A 42 -11.91 -14.43 5.89
N THR A 43 -13.11 -13.97 5.63
CA THR A 43 -14.17 -14.82 5.09
C THR A 43 -14.09 -14.79 3.58
N LYS A 44 -13.90 -15.96 2.98
CA LYS A 44 -13.81 -16.07 1.52
C LYS A 44 -15.18 -15.91 0.89
N LEU A 45 -15.19 -15.27 -0.28
CA LEU A 45 -16.41 -15.08 -1.05
C LEU A 45 -16.30 -15.87 -2.36
N PRO A 46 -17.42 -16.44 -2.83
CA PRO A 46 -17.44 -17.05 -4.16
C PRO A 46 -17.58 -16.00 -5.24
N LEU A 47 -17.13 -16.33 -6.45
CA LEU A 47 -17.40 -15.55 -7.66
C LEU A 47 -16.85 -14.13 -7.62
N VAL A 48 -15.74 -13.93 -6.90
CA VAL A 48 -15.00 -12.66 -6.92
C VAL A 48 -13.69 -12.86 -7.67
N PRO A 49 -13.07 -11.77 -8.16
CA PRO A 49 -11.73 -11.91 -8.75
C PRO A 49 -10.75 -12.53 -7.75
N ASN A 50 -9.77 -13.26 -8.26
CA ASN A 50 -8.89 -14.03 -7.39
C ASN A 50 -7.99 -13.15 -6.51
N TYR A 51 -7.79 -11.88 -6.85
CA TYR A 51 -7.01 -10.99 -6.00
C TYR A 51 -7.78 -10.53 -4.78
N ILE A 52 -9.08 -10.76 -4.73
CA ILE A 52 -9.87 -10.48 -3.54
C ILE A 52 -9.86 -11.72 -2.67
N ARG A 53 -9.18 -11.64 -1.52
CA ARG A 53 -9.07 -12.76 -0.60
C ARG A 53 -10.37 -13.01 0.13
N GLY A 54 -11.21 -12.01 0.25
CA GLY A 54 -12.47 -12.15 0.95
C GLY A 54 -12.85 -10.85 1.62
N ILE A 55 -13.56 -10.97 2.71
CA ILE A 55 -14.02 -9.82 3.49
C ILE A 55 -13.69 -10.03 4.96
N ILE A 56 -13.59 -8.91 5.68
CA ILE A 56 -13.58 -8.95 7.14
C ILE A 56 -14.73 -8.10 7.66
N ASN A 57 -15.14 -8.39 8.87
CA ASN A 57 -16.10 -7.55 9.60
C ASN A 57 -15.32 -6.82 10.66
N LEU A 58 -15.16 -5.51 10.51
CA LEU A 58 -14.43 -4.68 11.44
C LEU A 58 -15.41 -3.70 12.06
N ARG A 59 -15.74 -3.93 13.33
CA ARG A 59 -16.67 -3.08 14.09
C ARG A 59 -17.99 -2.85 13.34
N GLY A 60 -18.51 -3.94 12.75
CA GLY A 60 -19.79 -3.85 12.04
C GLY A 60 -19.69 -3.41 10.58
N GLN A 61 -18.52 -3.07 10.11
CA GLN A 61 -18.32 -2.70 8.70
C GLN A 61 -17.70 -3.86 7.93
N ILE A 62 -18.25 -4.14 6.77
CA ILE A 62 -17.77 -5.19 5.90
C ILE A 62 -16.74 -4.59 4.95
N ILE A 63 -15.52 -5.09 5.00
CA ILE A 63 -14.41 -4.52 4.26
C ILE A 63 -13.82 -5.58 3.35
N PRO A 64 -13.75 -5.34 2.03
CA PRO A 64 -13.09 -6.28 1.13
C PRO A 64 -11.58 -6.23 1.31
N ILE A 65 -10.94 -7.39 1.19
CA ILE A 65 -9.51 -7.54 1.38
C ILE A 65 -8.87 -7.92 0.05
N VAL A 66 -7.99 -7.07 -0.43
CA VAL A 66 -7.26 -7.28 -1.68
C VAL A 66 -5.87 -7.78 -1.35
N ASP A 67 -5.46 -8.86 -2.00
CA ASP A 67 -4.10 -9.39 -1.85
C ASP A 67 -3.25 -8.82 -2.98
N ILE A 68 -2.45 -7.81 -2.68
CA ILE A 68 -1.65 -7.17 -3.72
C ILE A 68 -0.57 -8.10 -4.24
N ARG A 69 -0.17 -9.13 -3.48
CA ARG A 69 0.79 -10.11 -3.98
C ARG A 69 0.16 -11.01 -5.04
N LEU A 70 -1.14 -11.27 -4.97
CA LEU A 70 -1.80 -11.97 -6.05
C LEU A 70 -1.84 -11.10 -7.31
N LEU A 71 -2.03 -9.81 -7.16
CA LEU A 71 -1.91 -8.89 -8.28
C LEU A 71 -0.48 -8.84 -8.80
N LEU A 72 0.50 -9.06 -7.94
CA LEU A 72 1.91 -9.08 -8.29
C LEU A 72 2.42 -10.50 -8.56
N GLY A 73 1.57 -11.52 -8.35
CA GLY A 73 1.87 -12.90 -8.68
C GLY A 73 2.00 -13.87 -7.53
N GLN A 74 1.94 -13.43 -6.28
CA GLN A 74 2.14 -14.32 -5.13
C GLN A 74 1.23 -13.95 -3.97
N PRO A 75 0.73 -14.94 -3.21
CA PRO A 75 -0.16 -14.65 -2.08
C PRO A 75 0.59 -14.12 -0.86
N SER A 76 -0.14 -13.39 -0.03
CA SER A 76 0.35 -12.88 1.23
C SER A 76 -0.77 -13.03 2.26
N ASP A 77 -0.42 -13.15 3.55
CA ASP A 77 -1.45 -13.30 4.58
C ASP A 77 -1.01 -12.81 5.95
N ASN A 78 -0.06 -11.89 6.02
CA ASN A 78 0.49 -11.49 7.32
C ASN A 78 -0.17 -10.27 7.93
N CYS A 79 -0.30 -9.18 7.18
CA CYS A 79 -0.82 -7.92 7.70
C CYS A 79 -1.84 -7.34 6.75
N ILE A 80 -2.83 -6.66 7.32
CA ILE A 80 -3.85 -5.96 6.54
C ILE A 80 -3.73 -4.48 6.87
N ILE A 81 -3.60 -3.65 5.84
CA ILE A 81 -3.66 -2.21 5.98
C ILE A 81 -5.04 -1.76 5.52
N ILE A 82 -5.82 -1.19 6.41
CA ILE A 82 -7.15 -0.69 6.07
C ILE A 82 -7.01 0.72 5.52
N LEU A 83 -7.52 0.92 4.34
CA LEU A 83 -7.44 2.19 3.62
C LEU A 83 -8.83 2.75 3.39
N ASN A 84 -8.92 4.07 3.46
CA ASN A 84 -10.12 4.80 3.03
C ASN A 84 -9.76 5.52 1.74
N ILE A 85 -10.32 5.06 0.63
CA ILE A 85 -10.05 5.63 -0.69
C ILE A 85 -11.37 6.17 -1.22
N GLU A 86 -11.49 7.50 -1.28
CA GLU A 86 -12.70 8.15 -1.79
C GLU A 86 -13.96 7.64 -1.07
N ASP A 87 -13.89 7.61 0.27
CA ASP A 87 -14.96 7.15 1.16
C ASP A 87 -15.28 5.66 1.02
N THR A 88 -14.41 4.89 0.39
CA THR A 88 -14.55 3.44 0.28
C THR A 88 -13.47 2.78 1.13
N LEU A 89 -13.89 1.92 2.04
CA LEU A 89 -12.95 1.16 2.85
C LEU A 89 -12.53 -0.10 2.12
N VAL A 90 -11.22 -0.33 2.08
CA VAL A 90 -10.65 -1.53 1.49
C VAL A 90 -9.41 -1.89 2.29
N GLY A 91 -9.17 -3.17 2.45
CA GLY A 91 -7.95 -3.63 3.10
C GLY A 91 -7.00 -4.22 2.07
N ILE A 92 -5.71 -3.96 2.24
CA ILE A 92 -4.69 -4.61 1.42
C ILE A 92 -3.88 -5.54 2.29
N LEU A 93 -3.60 -6.72 1.75
CA LEU A 93 -2.85 -7.76 2.43
C LEU A 93 -1.39 -7.62 2.03
N VAL A 94 -0.52 -7.49 3.01
CA VAL A 94 0.91 -7.24 2.77
C VAL A 94 1.74 -8.17 3.64
N ASP A 95 3.03 -8.28 3.36
CA ASP A 95 3.90 -9.15 4.15
C ASP A 95 4.23 -8.53 5.49
N THR A 96 4.74 -7.32 5.50
CA THR A 96 5.12 -6.64 6.74
C THR A 96 4.88 -5.15 6.60
N VAL A 97 4.58 -4.52 7.72
CA VAL A 97 4.48 -3.07 7.81
C VAL A 97 5.69 -2.59 8.59
N GLN A 98 6.33 -1.53 8.12
CA GLN A 98 7.51 -0.99 8.78
C GLN A 98 7.17 0.26 9.56
N LYS A 99 7.54 1.43 9.06
CA LYS A 99 7.41 2.67 9.81
C LYS A 99 6.87 3.76 8.92
N MET A 100 6.49 4.87 9.54
CA MET A 100 6.12 6.07 8.81
C MET A 100 7.35 6.93 8.59
N ILE A 101 7.44 7.53 7.41
CA ILE A 101 8.49 8.48 7.10
C ILE A 101 7.88 9.71 6.46
N ASP A 102 8.59 10.83 6.55
CA ASP A 102 8.23 12.04 5.84
C ASP A 102 8.99 12.07 4.52
N VAL A 103 8.27 12.30 3.43
CA VAL A 103 8.85 12.31 2.09
C VAL A 103 8.56 13.64 1.44
N ASP A 104 9.62 14.25 0.88
CA ASP A 104 9.47 15.43 0.03
C ASP A 104 8.89 14.99 -1.31
N THR A 105 7.68 15.46 -1.61
CA THR A 105 6.99 15.01 -2.82
C THR A 105 7.74 15.38 -4.10
N ALA A 106 8.61 16.40 -4.04
CA ALA A 106 9.42 16.76 -5.20
C ALA A 106 10.45 15.70 -5.56
N LEU A 107 10.76 14.78 -4.63
CA LEU A 107 11.73 13.71 -4.87
C LEU A 107 11.08 12.45 -5.43
N ILE A 108 9.78 12.43 -5.58
CA ILE A 108 9.08 11.28 -6.15
C ILE A 108 9.10 11.40 -7.66
N LEU A 109 9.65 10.39 -8.31
CA LEU A 109 9.72 10.34 -9.77
C LEU A 109 8.59 9.47 -10.29
N PRO A 110 8.05 9.78 -11.47
CA PRO A 110 7.01 8.94 -12.04
C PRO A 110 7.56 7.56 -12.36
N SER A 111 6.69 6.56 -12.26
CA SER A 111 7.08 5.19 -12.55
C SER A 111 7.36 5.04 -14.04
N PRO A 112 8.51 4.46 -14.43
CA PRO A 112 8.81 4.25 -15.84
C PRO A 112 8.07 3.09 -16.46
N SER A 113 7.43 2.24 -15.63
CA SER A 113 6.75 1.05 -16.11
C SER A 113 5.30 1.10 -15.71
N GLN A 114 4.43 0.58 -16.57
CA GLN A 114 3.00 0.47 -16.25
C GLN A 114 2.62 -0.97 -15.98
N ASP A 115 3.59 -1.80 -15.70
CA ASP A 115 3.30 -3.20 -15.46
C ASP A 115 2.78 -3.43 -14.07
N THR A 116 2.74 -3.78 -13.18
CA THR A 116 2.19 -3.96 -11.84
C THR A 116 0.76 -3.45 -11.75
N ARG A 117 0.01 -3.57 -12.86
CA ARG A 117 -1.42 -3.23 -12.92
C ARG A 117 -1.71 -1.83 -12.41
N ASN A 118 -0.78 -0.91 -12.68
CA ASN A 118 -0.91 0.50 -12.29
C ASN A 118 -0.96 0.70 -10.78
N LEU A 119 -0.47 -0.26 -10.00
CA LEU A 119 -0.43 -0.10 -8.55
C LEU A 119 0.72 0.81 -8.07
N VAL A 120 1.67 1.09 -8.94
CA VAL A 120 2.81 1.92 -8.61
C VAL A 120 2.73 3.20 -9.44
N SER A 121 2.60 4.33 -8.76
CA SER A 121 2.52 5.62 -9.45
C SER A 121 3.85 6.33 -9.53
N GLY A 122 4.82 5.95 -8.71
CA GLY A 122 6.11 6.61 -8.70
C GLY A 122 7.12 5.87 -7.88
N MET A 123 8.32 6.46 -7.79
CA MET A 123 9.42 5.89 -7.03
C MET A 123 10.14 6.99 -6.31
N CYS A 124 10.70 6.67 -5.15
CA CYS A 124 11.48 7.60 -4.36
C CYS A 124 12.68 6.88 -3.78
N SER A 125 13.87 7.42 -4.03
CA SER A 125 15.07 6.87 -3.44
C SER A 125 15.15 7.29 -1.98
N LEU A 126 15.24 6.33 -1.08
CA LEU A 126 15.39 6.59 0.35
C LEU A 126 16.85 6.52 0.77
N SER A 127 17.65 5.74 0.08
CA SER A 127 19.09 5.62 0.31
C SER A 127 19.69 5.05 -0.95
N GLU A 128 21.01 4.86 -0.93
CA GLU A 128 21.69 4.27 -2.09
C GLU A 128 21.22 2.85 -2.35
N GLU A 129 20.64 2.19 -1.34
CA GLU A 129 20.26 0.79 -1.46
C GLU A 129 18.78 0.55 -1.39
N GLN A 130 17.98 1.59 -1.08
CA GLN A 130 16.55 1.41 -0.92
C GLN A 130 15.78 2.38 -1.80
N THR A 131 14.84 1.83 -2.55
CA THR A 131 13.89 2.60 -3.34
C THR A 131 12.49 2.26 -2.86
N MET A 132 11.70 3.28 -2.58
CA MET A 132 10.30 3.13 -2.21
C MET A 132 9.45 3.24 -3.45
N LEU A 133 8.58 2.28 -3.66
CA LEU A 133 7.57 2.33 -4.72
C LEU A 133 6.33 3.00 -4.15
N VAL A 134 5.85 4.05 -4.80
CA VAL A 134 4.68 4.77 -4.31
C VAL A 134 3.44 4.01 -4.74
N PHE A 135 2.69 3.54 -3.74
CA PHE A 135 1.49 2.76 -3.99
C PHE A 135 0.34 3.68 -4.40
N ASP A 136 -0.31 3.34 -5.49
CA ASP A 136 -1.38 4.16 -6.05
C ASP A 136 -2.72 3.65 -5.53
N CYS A 137 -3.18 4.22 -4.42
CA CYS A 137 -4.41 3.77 -3.77
C CYS A 137 -5.63 3.83 -4.67
N PRO A 138 -5.89 4.94 -5.40
CA PRO A 138 -7.08 4.96 -6.25
C PRO A 138 -7.14 3.83 -7.27
N GLN A 139 -6.01 3.31 -7.71
CA GLN A 139 -6.00 2.23 -8.68
C GLN A 139 -6.51 0.91 -8.12
N ILE A 140 -6.53 0.75 -6.81
CA ILE A 140 -7.14 -0.44 -6.21
C ILE A 140 -8.61 -0.54 -6.58
N LEU A 141 -9.30 0.59 -6.64
CA LEU A 141 -10.72 0.61 -6.96
C LEU A 141 -10.98 0.38 -8.45
N ASN A 142 -9.95 0.48 -9.28
CA ASN A 142 -10.09 0.36 -10.74
C ASN A 142 -9.65 -0.99 -11.27
N GLN A 143 -9.38 -1.95 -10.39
CA GLN A 143 -9.02 -3.30 -10.84
C GLN A 143 -10.25 -4.02 -11.37
N PRO A 144 -10.11 -4.80 -12.48
CA PRO A 144 -11.26 -5.49 -13.07
C PRO A 144 -11.81 -6.62 -12.22
#